data_824c1b1cd3f56ecb1b46dcb0fb907ccd
#
_entry.id   824c1b1cd3f56ecb1b46dcb0fb907ccd
#
_cell.length_a   1.000
_cell.length_b   1.000
_cell.length_c   1.000
_cell.angle_alpha   90.00
_cell.angle_beta   90.00
_cell.angle_gamma   90.00
#
_symmetry.space_group_name_H-M   'P 1'
#
loop_
_entity.id
_entity.type
_entity.pdbx_description
1 polymer ?
#
loop_
_entity_poly.entity_id
_entity_poly.type
_entity_poly.pdbx_seq_one_letter_code
_entity_poly.pdbx_strand_id
1 'polypeptide(L)'
;MCIRDSRKFEHPRLGHLGFLPKKRSQRARGKCKSFPKDDPSADPHLTAFLGFKAGMTHIVRDVDKPGSKLHKKETLEAVTIVETPAMMIVGAVGYVRTPQGLRALKTVWAEHLNDEIKPRFYKNWFKSKKKAFTRYAKKYQSGAIESELDELRKNADVIRVIAHTQVRKVKNLKQKKAHMMEIQVNGGSVADKVDFAYKFFEKAVPVDAVFAKVEMIDCISVSRGRGFEGVVTRWGVTRLPRKTHRGLRKVGCIGAWHPARVGYTVARPGQHGYHHRTEINKKIYRVGKVDDATHKATTEHDATEKDITPMGGFSHYGVVKNDYLMIKGGVAGPRKRLITLRRSLFKQTRRVATEEIALKFIDTSSKFGHGRFQTAEEKAKTYGRVKA
;
A
#
# COMPACT_ATOMS: atom_id res chain seq x y z
N MET A 1 44.13 -26.20 -16.39
CA MET A 1 42.90 -25.38 -16.39
C MET A 1 42.40 -25.32 -17.82
N CYS A 2 41.23 -25.89 -18.08
CA CYS A 2 40.76 -26.06 -19.46
C CYS A 2 40.20 -24.71 -19.96
N ILE A 3 40.75 -24.17 -21.05
CA ILE A 3 40.36 -22.88 -21.67
C ILE A 3 38.82 -22.82 -21.99
N ARG A 4 38.19 -24.00 -22.04
CA ARG A 4 36.71 -24.12 -22.28
C ARG A 4 35.83 -23.67 -21.12
N ASP A 5 36.34 -23.60 -19.89
CA ASP A 5 35.56 -23.30 -18.69
C ASP A 5 35.57 -21.81 -18.33
N SER A 6 36.41 -21.01 -19.01
CA SER A 6 36.44 -19.57 -18.82
C SER A 6 35.42 -18.86 -19.71
N ARG A 7 34.71 -17.88 -19.14
CA ARG A 7 33.78 -17.03 -19.91
C ARG A 7 34.59 -16.12 -20.84
N LYS A 8 34.32 -16.23 -22.15
CA LYS A 8 35.06 -15.46 -23.16
C LYS A 8 34.62 -13.99 -23.21
N PHE A 9 33.33 -13.71 -22.93
CA PHE A 9 32.75 -12.36 -22.88
C PHE A 9 31.94 -12.19 -21.59
N GLU A 10 32.06 -11.03 -20.98
CA GLU A 10 31.30 -10.66 -19.79
C GLU A 10 30.10 -9.79 -20.17
N HIS A 11 29.03 -9.93 -19.43
CA HIS A 11 27.85 -9.10 -19.53
C HIS A 11 27.13 -9.01 -18.16
N PRO A 12 26.40 -7.92 -17.90
CA PRO A 12 25.63 -7.80 -16.66
C PRO A 12 24.66 -8.95 -16.48
N ARG A 13 24.46 -9.36 -15.23
CA ARG A 13 23.48 -10.39 -14.88
C ARG A 13 22.06 -9.97 -15.29
N LEU A 14 21.31 -10.89 -15.88
CA LEU A 14 19.88 -10.74 -16.16
C LEU A 14 19.07 -11.17 -14.94
N GLY A 15 18.31 -10.24 -14.40
CA GLY A 15 17.52 -10.42 -13.20
C GLY A 15 18.26 -10.12 -11.89
N HIS A 16 17.52 -9.92 -10.81
CA HIS A 16 18.03 -9.51 -9.50
C HIS A 16 17.84 -10.61 -8.47
N LEU A 17 18.92 -11.09 -7.87
CA LEU A 17 18.91 -12.19 -6.90
C LEU A 17 18.40 -11.80 -5.52
N GLY A 18 18.41 -10.50 -5.17
CA GLY A 18 17.91 -9.99 -3.90
C GLY A 18 16.40 -10.13 -3.72
N PHE A 19 15.66 -10.48 -4.79
CA PHE A 19 14.22 -10.73 -4.76
C PHE A 19 13.87 -12.23 -4.83
N LEU A 20 14.79 -13.08 -4.49
CA LEU A 20 14.55 -14.52 -4.35
C LEU A 20 14.03 -14.85 -2.93
N PRO A 21 13.24 -15.93 -2.77
CA PRO A 21 12.65 -16.76 -3.81
C PRO A 21 11.45 -16.07 -4.49
N LYS A 22 11.31 -16.23 -5.81
CA LYS A 22 10.16 -15.75 -6.60
C LYS A 22 8.97 -16.70 -6.45
N LYS A 23 8.45 -16.85 -5.26
CA LYS A 23 7.28 -17.67 -4.97
C LYS A 23 6.01 -16.83 -4.83
N ARG A 24 4.85 -17.46 -4.95
CA ARG A 24 3.56 -16.85 -4.70
C ARG A 24 3.43 -16.45 -3.23
N SER A 25 3.03 -15.21 -2.95
CA SER A 25 2.78 -14.76 -1.59
C SER A 25 1.66 -15.58 -0.92
N GLN A 26 1.86 -15.92 0.33
CA GLN A 26 0.84 -16.60 1.14
C GLN A 26 -0.29 -15.67 1.57
N ARG A 27 -0.07 -14.35 1.53
CA ARG A 27 -1.01 -13.32 1.96
C ARG A 27 -1.36 -12.41 0.79
N ALA A 28 -2.64 -12.04 0.69
CA ALA A 28 -3.09 -11.05 -0.28
C ALA A 28 -2.76 -9.61 0.17
N ARG A 29 -2.64 -9.37 1.48
CA ARG A 29 -2.29 -8.07 2.08
C ARG A 29 -0.79 -7.98 2.32
N GLY A 30 -0.22 -6.79 2.08
CA GLY A 30 1.15 -6.49 2.49
C GLY A 30 1.32 -6.58 4.00
N LYS A 31 2.29 -7.36 4.51
CA LYS A 31 2.63 -7.44 5.93
C LYS A 31 3.65 -6.37 6.27
N CYS A 32 3.33 -5.50 7.21
CA CYS A 32 4.31 -4.62 7.84
C CYS A 32 5.22 -5.47 8.74
N LYS A 33 6.51 -5.56 8.38
CA LYS A 33 7.49 -6.35 9.15
C LYS A 33 8.17 -5.55 10.26
N SER A 34 8.25 -4.24 10.08
CA SER A 34 8.85 -3.31 11.03
C SER A 34 8.12 -1.98 10.98
N PHE A 35 8.09 -1.28 12.08
CA PHE A 35 7.56 0.07 12.24
C PHE A 35 8.71 1.05 12.47
N PRO A 36 8.51 2.37 12.26
CA PRO A 36 9.52 3.38 12.59
C PRO A 36 9.96 3.26 14.05
N LYS A 37 11.18 3.71 14.34
CA LYS A 37 11.64 3.84 15.72
C LYS A 37 10.71 4.78 16.48
N ASP A 38 10.49 4.46 17.74
CA ASP A 38 9.69 5.28 18.65
C ASP A 38 10.49 6.52 19.09
N ASP A 39 9.81 7.64 19.17
CA ASP A 39 10.33 8.91 19.68
C ASP A 39 9.42 9.38 20.82
N PRO A 40 9.83 9.21 22.09
CA PRO A 40 9.02 9.60 23.22
C PRO A 40 8.75 11.10 23.35
N SER A 41 9.53 11.95 22.65
CA SER A 41 9.34 13.41 22.68
C SER A 41 8.18 13.90 21.83
N ALA A 42 7.69 13.07 20.91
CA ALA A 42 6.54 13.38 20.05
C ALA A 42 5.23 12.99 20.73
N ASP A 43 4.12 13.60 20.30
CA ASP A 43 2.80 13.18 20.72
C ASP A 43 2.42 11.79 20.21
N PRO A 44 1.57 11.03 20.94
CA PRO A 44 1.11 9.73 20.51
C PRO A 44 0.45 9.76 19.14
N HIS A 45 0.93 8.93 18.19
CA HIS A 45 0.42 8.89 16.82
C HIS A 45 0.51 7.49 16.20
N LEU A 46 -0.31 7.28 15.18
CA LEU A 46 -0.30 6.05 14.39
C LEU A 46 0.79 6.07 13.33
N THR A 47 1.39 4.91 13.05
CA THR A 47 2.53 4.77 12.14
C THR A 47 2.19 4.13 10.80
N ALA A 48 0.97 3.63 10.61
CA ALA A 48 0.54 2.97 9.38
C ALA A 48 -0.96 3.12 9.11
N PHE A 49 -1.35 2.88 7.86
CA PHE A 49 -2.73 2.93 7.39
C PHE A 49 -2.99 1.89 6.29
N LEU A 50 -4.25 1.62 5.97
CA LEU A 50 -4.65 0.73 4.88
C LEU A 50 -5.47 1.48 3.83
N GLY A 51 -5.08 1.32 2.56
CA GLY A 51 -5.80 1.91 1.43
C GLY A 51 -5.99 0.94 0.28
N PHE A 52 -6.86 1.28 -0.66
CA PHE A 52 -7.16 0.49 -1.85
C PHE A 52 -6.66 1.21 -3.10
N LYS A 53 -5.87 0.54 -3.92
CA LYS A 53 -5.38 1.11 -5.17
C LYS A 53 -6.55 1.32 -6.14
N ALA A 54 -6.86 2.58 -6.43
CA ALA A 54 -7.91 2.94 -7.38
C ALA A 54 -7.39 2.88 -8.83
N GLY A 55 -6.31 3.59 -9.11
CA GLY A 55 -5.75 3.65 -10.44
C GLY A 55 -4.54 4.58 -10.51
N MET A 56 -4.19 4.98 -11.71
CA MET A 56 -3.12 5.93 -11.97
C MET A 56 -3.59 7.02 -12.91
N THR A 57 -3.05 8.20 -12.72
CA THR A 57 -3.19 9.33 -13.63
C THR A 57 -1.86 10.05 -13.74
N HIS A 58 -1.80 11.12 -14.49
CA HIS A 58 -0.64 12.00 -14.54
C HIS A 58 -1.03 13.42 -14.12
N ILE A 59 -0.03 14.14 -13.71
CA ILE A 59 -0.13 15.53 -13.25
C ILE A 59 0.94 16.38 -13.91
N VAL A 60 0.71 17.66 -13.97
CA VAL A 60 1.74 18.66 -14.30
C VAL A 60 2.04 19.44 -13.03
N ARG A 61 3.31 19.59 -12.71
CA ARG A 61 3.80 20.39 -11.60
C ARG A 61 5.08 21.13 -11.94
N ASP A 62 5.34 22.20 -11.22
CA ASP A 62 6.65 22.84 -11.20
C ASP A 62 7.62 22.07 -10.32
N VAL A 63 8.84 21.92 -10.78
CA VAL A 63 9.90 21.24 -10.02
C VAL A 63 10.77 22.26 -9.32
N ASP A 64 10.84 22.18 -7.99
CA ASP A 64 11.81 22.92 -7.21
C ASP A 64 13.07 22.06 -6.96
N LYS A 65 14.04 22.18 -7.86
CA LYS A 65 15.31 21.46 -7.80
C LYS A 65 16.47 22.36 -8.22
N PRO A 66 16.93 23.28 -7.35
CA PRO A 66 18.06 24.16 -7.64
C PRO A 66 19.28 23.37 -8.10
N GLY A 67 19.98 23.86 -9.12
CA GLY A 67 21.11 23.20 -9.75
C GLY A 67 20.74 22.14 -10.81
N SER A 68 19.46 21.86 -11.04
CA SER A 68 19.01 20.98 -12.11
C SER A 68 18.52 21.77 -13.32
N LYS A 69 18.68 21.22 -14.53
CA LYS A 69 18.06 21.75 -15.76
C LYS A 69 16.53 21.78 -15.73
N LEU A 70 15.91 21.05 -14.78
CA LEU A 70 14.45 20.98 -14.57
C LEU A 70 13.93 22.00 -13.55
N HIS A 71 14.82 22.74 -12.88
CA HIS A 71 14.39 23.73 -11.87
C HIS A 71 13.49 24.79 -12.47
N LYS A 72 12.38 25.09 -11.81
CA LYS A 72 11.30 25.99 -12.24
C LYS A 72 10.66 25.63 -13.58
N LYS A 73 10.82 24.39 -14.05
CA LYS A 73 10.16 23.92 -15.27
C LYS A 73 8.96 23.04 -14.94
N GLU A 74 7.95 23.11 -15.77
CA GLU A 74 6.82 22.21 -15.72
C GLU A 74 7.24 20.80 -16.12
N THR A 75 6.85 19.84 -15.32
CA THR A 75 7.11 18.42 -15.58
C THR A 75 5.83 17.61 -15.47
N LEU A 76 5.68 16.67 -16.38
CA LEU A 76 4.61 15.67 -16.35
C LEU A 76 5.08 14.48 -15.54
N GLU A 77 4.35 14.15 -14.47
CA GLU A 77 4.66 13.02 -13.61
C GLU A 77 3.47 12.08 -13.44
N ALA A 78 3.76 10.78 -13.37
CA ALA A 78 2.75 9.77 -13.07
C ALA A 78 2.46 9.74 -11.57
N VAL A 79 1.19 9.57 -11.21
CA VAL A 79 0.73 9.44 -9.83
C VAL A 79 -0.24 8.27 -9.68
N THR A 80 -0.21 7.64 -8.52
CA THR A 80 -1.18 6.59 -8.14
C THR A 80 -2.18 7.17 -7.16
N ILE A 81 -3.46 6.91 -7.41
CA ILE A 81 -4.54 7.23 -6.49
C ILE A 81 -4.84 6.00 -5.64
N VAL A 82 -4.77 6.18 -4.33
CA VAL A 82 -5.09 5.17 -3.31
C VAL A 82 -6.24 5.68 -2.48
N GLU A 83 -7.40 5.04 -2.60
CA GLU A 83 -8.58 5.37 -1.80
C GLU A 83 -8.39 4.85 -0.37
N THR A 84 -8.60 5.71 0.62
CA THR A 84 -8.29 5.49 2.03
C THR A 84 -9.48 5.80 2.92
N PRO A 85 -10.56 4.99 2.84
CA PRO A 85 -11.68 5.18 3.78
C PRO A 85 -11.18 5.10 5.21
N ALA A 86 -11.75 5.90 6.11
CA ALA A 86 -11.37 5.92 7.50
C ALA A 86 -11.35 4.50 8.09
N MET A 87 -10.34 4.18 8.90
CA MET A 87 -10.20 2.89 9.57
C MET A 87 -10.86 2.92 10.93
N MET A 88 -11.34 1.76 11.40
CA MET A 88 -11.88 1.60 12.76
C MET A 88 -10.85 0.90 13.63
N ILE A 89 -10.61 1.43 14.82
CA ILE A 89 -9.79 0.79 15.86
C ILE A 89 -10.70 -0.07 16.74
N VAL A 90 -10.33 -1.33 16.89
CA VAL A 90 -11.14 -2.34 17.58
C VAL A 90 -10.43 -3.03 18.73
N GLY A 91 -9.23 -2.59 19.05
CA GLY A 91 -8.49 -3.13 20.19
C GLY A 91 -7.05 -2.63 20.25
N ALA A 92 -6.40 -2.96 21.34
CA ALA A 92 -4.99 -2.69 21.60
C ALA A 92 -4.26 -3.96 22.04
N VAL A 93 -3.00 -4.09 21.66
CA VAL A 93 -2.11 -5.19 22.05
C VAL A 93 -0.85 -4.61 22.66
N GLY A 94 -0.54 -5.01 23.89
CA GLY A 94 0.75 -4.74 24.50
C GLY A 94 1.76 -5.84 24.21
N TYR A 95 2.98 -5.46 23.97
CA TYR A 95 4.12 -6.34 23.76
C TYR A 95 5.22 -6.06 24.75
N VAL A 96 5.86 -7.12 25.22
CA VAL A 96 7.06 -7.05 26.08
C VAL A 96 8.26 -7.48 25.26
N ARG A 97 9.39 -6.83 25.47
CA ARG A 97 10.67 -7.19 24.86
C ARG A 97 11.29 -8.35 25.60
N THR A 98 11.53 -9.43 24.88
CA THR A 98 12.24 -10.60 25.41
C THR A 98 13.53 -10.83 24.62
N PRO A 99 14.50 -11.59 25.10
CA PRO A 99 15.71 -11.93 24.34
C PRO A 99 15.43 -12.59 23.00
N GLN A 100 14.26 -13.24 22.87
CA GLN A 100 13.82 -13.91 21.62
C GLN A 100 12.96 -13.00 20.72
N GLY A 101 12.75 -11.73 21.06
CA GLY A 101 11.93 -10.79 20.33
C GLY A 101 10.71 -10.30 21.12
N LEU A 102 9.77 -9.66 20.42
CA LEU A 102 8.54 -9.15 21.03
C LEU A 102 7.54 -10.29 21.29
N ARG A 103 7.11 -10.41 22.54
CA ARG A 103 6.04 -11.32 22.99
C ARG A 103 4.78 -10.51 23.33
N ALA A 104 3.64 -10.94 22.83
CA ALA A 104 2.36 -10.34 23.20
C ALA A 104 2.07 -10.61 24.69
N LEU A 105 1.81 -9.56 25.45
CA LEU A 105 1.43 -9.63 26.87
C LEU A 105 -0.09 -9.87 26.94
N LYS A 106 -0.87 -8.92 26.50
CA LYS A 106 -2.34 -8.96 26.54
C LYS A 106 -2.94 -8.21 25.35
N THR A 107 -4.15 -8.61 24.97
CA THR A 107 -4.95 -7.92 23.95
C THR A 107 -6.27 -7.50 24.55
N VAL A 108 -6.54 -6.21 24.50
CA VAL A 108 -7.81 -5.62 24.91
C VAL A 108 -8.60 -5.26 23.66
N TRP A 109 -9.83 -5.74 23.56
CA TRP A 109 -10.74 -5.47 22.46
C TRP A 109 -11.80 -4.46 22.86
N ALA A 110 -12.31 -3.70 21.89
CA ALA A 110 -13.47 -2.85 22.07
C ALA A 110 -14.74 -3.66 22.40
N GLU A 111 -15.69 -3.04 23.05
CA GLU A 111 -16.96 -3.67 23.47
C GLU A 111 -17.77 -4.10 22.24
N HIS A 112 -17.99 -3.15 21.32
CA HIS A 112 -18.83 -3.36 20.14
C HIS A 112 -17.97 -3.50 18.88
N LEU A 113 -17.96 -4.69 18.31
CA LEU A 113 -17.29 -4.95 17.03
C LEU A 113 -18.25 -4.85 15.86
N ASN A 114 -17.84 -4.13 14.83
CA ASN A 114 -18.60 -3.98 13.59
C ASN A 114 -18.77 -5.34 12.87
N ASP A 115 -19.90 -5.54 12.20
CA ASP A 115 -20.20 -6.73 11.41
C ASP A 115 -19.25 -6.95 10.23
N GLU A 116 -18.49 -5.97 9.82
CA GLU A 116 -17.46 -6.12 8.79
C GLU A 116 -16.25 -6.91 9.27
N ILE A 117 -15.87 -6.75 10.56
CA ILE A 117 -14.68 -7.41 11.11
C ILE A 117 -14.99 -8.82 11.66
N LYS A 118 -16.18 -9.07 12.20
CA LYS A 118 -16.55 -10.37 12.78
C LYS A 118 -16.31 -11.56 11.84
N PRO A 119 -16.59 -11.49 10.52
CA PRO A 119 -16.29 -12.58 9.59
C PRO A 119 -14.79 -12.94 9.50
N ARG A 120 -13.88 -12.03 9.90
CA ARG A 120 -12.44 -12.28 9.88
C ARG A 120 -12.00 -13.36 10.85
N PHE A 121 -12.75 -13.56 11.92
CA PHE A 121 -12.48 -14.58 12.94
C PHE A 121 -13.03 -15.96 12.61
N TYR A 122 -13.80 -16.09 11.52
CA TYR A 122 -14.43 -17.34 11.09
C TYR A 122 -13.88 -17.82 9.75
N LYS A 123 -13.74 -19.14 9.61
CA LYS A 123 -13.52 -19.77 8.29
C LYS A 123 -14.81 -19.82 7.48
N ASN A 124 -15.92 -20.22 8.12
CA ASN A 124 -17.23 -20.43 7.52
C ASN A 124 -18.29 -19.54 8.18
N TRP A 125 -18.23 -18.24 7.92
CA TRP A 125 -19.15 -17.25 8.50
C TRP A 125 -20.62 -17.54 8.20
N PHE A 126 -20.93 -17.98 7.01
CA PHE A 126 -22.32 -18.23 6.57
C PHE A 126 -23.00 -19.38 7.34
N LYS A 127 -22.25 -20.35 7.84
CA LYS A 127 -22.74 -21.49 8.65
C LYS A 127 -22.64 -21.22 10.17
N SER A 128 -22.04 -20.12 10.59
CA SER A 128 -21.78 -19.87 12.00
C SER A 128 -22.97 -19.23 12.71
N LYS A 129 -23.04 -19.37 14.04
CA LYS A 129 -24.02 -18.70 14.90
C LYS A 129 -23.75 -17.18 15.07
N LYS A 130 -22.67 -16.64 14.48
CA LYS A 130 -22.28 -15.20 14.45
C LYS A 130 -22.14 -14.56 15.83
N LYS A 131 -21.84 -15.32 16.87
CA LYS A 131 -21.72 -14.88 18.27
C LYS A 131 -20.31 -14.45 18.68
N ALA A 132 -19.43 -14.03 17.73
CA ALA A 132 -18.08 -13.59 18.06
C ALA A 132 -18.12 -12.41 19.04
N PHE A 133 -17.26 -12.49 20.06
CA PHE A 133 -17.03 -11.43 21.07
C PHE A 133 -18.21 -11.13 22.02
N THR A 134 -19.36 -11.79 21.92
CA THR A 134 -20.49 -11.56 22.85
C THR A 134 -20.12 -11.87 24.31
N ARG A 135 -19.28 -12.88 24.53
CA ARG A 135 -18.78 -13.20 25.89
C ARG A 135 -17.75 -12.16 26.34
N TYR A 136 -16.92 -11.66 25.43
CA TYR A 136 -15.90 -10.65 25.75
C TYR A 136 -16.53 -9.32 26.16
N ALA A 137 -17.59 -8.88 25.48
CA ALA A 137 -18.31 -7.63 25.79
C ALA A 137 -18.80 -7.58 27.25
N LYS A 138 -19.12 -8.74 27.87
CA LYS A 138 -19.51 -8.80 29.29
C LYS A 138 -18.42 -8.30 30.26
N LYS A 139 -17.14 -8.31 29.83
CA LYS A 139 -16.04 -7.77 30.66
C LYS A 139 -16.12 -6.27 30.87
N TYR A 140 -16.76 -5.54 29.97
CA TYR A 140 -17.00 -4.11 30.14
C TYR A 140 -18.00 -3.85 31.28
N GLN A 141 -19.03 -4.67 31.38
CA GLN A 141 -20.03 -4.60 32.45
C GLN A 141 -19.44 -4.92 33.84
N SER A 142 -18.44 -5.79 33.89
CA SER A 142 -17.75 -6.18 35.14
C SER A 142 -16.59 -5.28 35.53
N GLY A 143 -16.24 -4.26 34.74
CA GLY A 143 -15.08 -3.37 35.00
C GLY A 143 -13.70 -4.03 34.80
N ALA A 144 -13.65 -5.29 34.39
CA ALA A 144 -12.39 -6.02 34.21
C ALA A 144 -11.47 -5.43 33.12
N ILE A 145 -12.00 -4.60 32.24
CA ILE A 145 -11.22 -3.96 31.17
C ILE A 145 -10.23 -2.95 31.71
N GLU A 146 -10.57 -2.19 32.75
CA GLU A 146 -9.68 -1.20 33.35
C GLU A 146 -8.45 -1.87 33.95
N SER A 147 -8.62 -2.98 34.66
CA SER A 147 -7.50 -3.74 35.22
C SER A 147 -6.59 -4.31 34.10
N GLU A 148 -7.18 -4.71 32.95
CA GLU A 148 -6.41 -5.16 31.77
C GLU A 148 -5.64 -4.01 31.10
N LEU A 149 -6.19 -2.79 31.09
CA LEU A 149 -5.51 -1.59 30.59
C LEU A 149 -4.37 -1.18 31.53
N ASP A 150 -4.57 -1.26 32.85
CA ASP A 150 -3.53 -0.96 33.82
C ASP A 150 -2.36 -1.95 33.77
N GLU A 151 -2.65 -3.23 33.50
CA GLU A 151 -1.60 -4.21 33.24
C GLU A 151 -0.79 -3.85 31.98
N LEU A 152 -1.43 -3.32 30.94
CA LEU A 152 -0.74 -2.82 29.75
C LEU A 152 0.10 -1.58 30.03
N ARG A 153 -0.40 -0.63 30.83
CA ARG A 153 0.34 0.59 31.24
C ARG A 153 1.62 0.26 32.02
N LYS A 154 1.54 -0.74 32.92
CA LYS A 154 2.63 -1.13 33.81
C LYS A 154 3.68 -2.02 33.14
N ASN A 155 3.27 -2.98 32.34
CA ASN A 155 4.11 -4.10 31.93
C ASN A 155 4.44 -4.14 30.45
N ALA A 156 3.83 -3.31 29.61
CA ALA A 156 4.11 -3.34 28.18
C ALA A 156 5.23 -2.38 27.79
N ASP A 157 6.08 -2.79 26.84
CA ASP A 157 7.12 -1.95 26.23
C ASP A 157 6.64 -1.30 24.92
N VAL A 158 5.80 -2.00 24.18
CA VAL A 158 5.32 -1.55 22.86
C VAL A 158 3.81 -1.74 22.78
N ILE A 159 3.11 -0.67 22.41
CA ILE A 159 1.66 -0.70 22.19
C ILE A 159 1.36 -0.68 20.69
N ARG A 160 0.47 -1.57 20.26
CA ARG A 160 -0.10 -1.59 18.92
C ARG A 160 -1.61 -1.59 18.99
N VAL A 161 -2.24 -0.81 18.12
CA VAL A 161 -3.69 -0.87 17.95
C VAL A 161 -4.05 -1.88 16.87
N ILE A 162 -5.18 -2.54 17.04
CA ILE A 162 -5.79 -3.39 16.03
C ILE A 162 -6.80 -2.54 15.28
N ALA A 163 -6.53 -2.31 13.99
CA ALA A 163 -7.40 -1.51 13.14
C ALA A 163 -7.91 -2.33 11.95
N HIS A 164 -9.11 -2.01 11.48
CA HIS A 164 -9.69 -2.65 10.30
C HIS A 164 -10.22 -1.63 9.29
N THR A 165 -10.29 -2.05 8.03
CA THR A 165 -10.84 -1.24 6.94
C THR A 165 -12.36 -1.28 6.93
N GLN A 166 -13.00 -0.18 6.58
CA GLN A 166 -14.43 -0.11 6.32
C GLN A 166 -14.72 -0.43 4.85
N VAL A 167 -14.75 -1.72 4.51
CA VAL A 167 -14.86 -2.18 3.11
C VAL A 167 -16.20 -1.83 2.47
N ARG A 168 -17.28 -1.68 3.24
CA ARG A 168 -18.61 -1.31 2.73
C ARG A 168 -18.65 0.11 2.17
N LYS A 169 -17.78 1.01 2.64
CA LYS A 169 -17.63 2.35 2.07
C LYS A 169 -17.09 2.32 0.65
N VAL A 170 -16.33 1.29 0.28
CA VAL A 170 -15.80 1.09 -1.09
C VAL A 170 -16.73 0.17 -1.87
N LYS A 171 -17.80 0.73 -2.43
CA LYS A 171 -18.88 -0.03 -3.09
C LYS A 171 -18.42 -0.96 -4.21
N ASN A 172 -17.36 -0.59 -4.93
CA ASN A 172 -16.88 -1.32 -6.12
C ASN A 172 -16.09 -2.61 -5.81
N LEU A 173 -15.72 -2.85 -4.54
CA LEU A 173 -14.93 -4.03 -4.17
C LEU A 173 -15.77 -5.31 -4.10
N LYS A 174 -17.08 -5.22 -3.89
CA LYS A 174 -17.99 -6.36 -3.63
C LYS A 174 -17.56 -7.25 -2.45
N GLN A 175 -16.50 -6.90 -1.72
CA GLN A 175 -16.03 -7.59 -0.53
C GLN A 175 -16.77 -7.09 0.69
N LYS A 176 -17.18 -7.98 1.58
CA LYS A 176 -17.87 -7.65 2.85
C LYS A 176 -16.97 -7.86 4.08
N LYS A 177 -15.99 -8.76 3.98
CA LYS A 177 -15.05 -9.08 5.05
C LYS A 177 -13.95 -8.02 5.13
N ALA A 178 -13.81 -7.34 6.28
CA ALA A 178 -12.79 -6.34 6.48
C ALA A 178 -11.36 -6.92 6.50
N HIS A 179 -10.40 -6.09 6.17
CA HIS A 179 -8.98 -6.35 6.39
C HIS A 179 -8.57 -5.78 7.75
N MET A 180 -7.83 -6.55 8.51
CA MET A 180 -7.38 -6.22 9.87
C MET A 180 -5.85 -6.19 9.91
N MET A 181 -5.28 -5.22 10.60
CA MET A 181 -3.84 -5.16 10.88
C MET A 181 -3.55 -4.55 12.24
N GLU A 182 -2.39 -4.87 12.77
CA GLU A 182 -1.81 -4.17 13.90
C GLU A 182 -1.01 -2.96 13.42
N ILE A 183 -1.17 -1.83 14.10
CA ILE A 183 -0.46 -0.59 13.84
C ILE A 183 0.22 -0.15 15.13
N GLN A 184 1.53 0.06 15.10
CA GLN A 184 2.27 0.54 16.25
C GLN A 184 1.92 2.00 16.55
N VAL A 185 1.72 2.30 17.82
CA VAL A 185 1.56 3.66 18.34
C VAL A 185 2.94 4.13 18.79
N ASN A 186 3.40 5.25 18.25
CA ASN A 186 4.65 5.89 18.62
C ASN A 186 4.35 7.25 19.27
N GLY A 187 5.30 7.74 20.07
CA GLY A 187 5.21 9.04 20.76
C GLY A 187 4.68 8.93 22.19
N GLY A 188 5.18 9.76 23.11
CA GLY A 188 4.80 9.78 24.51
C GLY A 188 5.26 8.57 25.32
N SER A 189 4.80 8.48 26.56
CA SER A 189 5.02 7.35 27.45
C SER A 189 4.16 6.14 27.08
N VAL A 190 4.40 4.98 27.66
CA VAL A 190 3.57 3.80 27.43
C VAL A 190 2.13 4.02 27.90
N ALA A 191 1.95 4.72 29.03
CA ALA A 191 0.63 5.07 29.54
C ALA A 191 -0.14 5.94 28.54
N ASP A 192 0.50 7.00 28.02
CA ASP A 192 -0.11 7.89 27.02
C ASP A 192 -0.53 7.13 25.74
N LYS A 193 0.28 6.14 25.32
CA LYS A 193 -0.05 5.29 24.17
C LYS A 193 -1.25 4.39 24.41
N VAL A 194 -1.40 3.86 25.64
CA VAL A 194 -2.57 3.04 26.01
C VAL A 194 -3.81 3.91 26.04
N ASP A 195 -3.74 5.10 26.64
CA ASP A 195 -4.85 6.04 26.72
C ASP A 195 -5.24 6.57 25.35
N PHE A 196 -4.26 6.88 24.48
CA PHE A 196 -4.50 7.20 23.09
C PHE A 196 -5.22 6.05 22.37
N ALA A 197 -4.77 4.82 22.53
CA ALA A 197 -5.38 3.66 21.89
C ALA A 197 -6.84 3.47 22.36
N TYR A 198 -7.09 3.58 23.66
CA TYR A 198 -8.43 3.44 24.25
C TYR A 198 -9.39 4.55 23.80
N LYS A 199 -8.90 5.80 23.75
CA LYS A 199 -9.68 6.96 23.25
C LYS A 199 -10.22 6.75 21.84
N PHE A 200 -9.51 5.99 21.01
CA PHE A 200 -9.89 5.70 19.61
C PHE A 200 -10.65 4.38 19.43
N PHE A 201 -10.95 3.64 20.49
CA PHE A 201 -11.79 2.44 20.35
C PHE A 201 -13.14 2.80 19.75
N GLU A 202 -13.60 1.98 18.81
CA GLU A 202 -14.87 2.13 18.09
C GLU A 202 -14.99 3.42 17.25
N LYS A 203 -13.94 4.23 17.19
CA LYS A 203 -13.91 5.47 16.42
C LYS A 203 -13.24 5.29 15.07
N ALA A 204 -13.74 6.04 14.09
CA ALA A 204 -13.16 6.11 12.76
C ALA A 204 -11.95 7.06 12.76
N VAL A 205 -10.82 6.59 12.28
CA VAL A 205 -9.60 7.38 12.12
C VAL A 205 -9.42 7.70 10.65
N PRO A 206 -9.48 8.97 10.25
CA PRO A 206 -9.24 9.39 8.87
C PRO A 206 -7.75 9.36 8.53
N VAL A 207 -7.43 9.43 7.24
CA VAL A 207 -6.06 9.29 6.74
C VAL A 207 -5.16 10.47 7.11
N ASP A 208 -5.72 11.67 7.20
CA ASP A 208 -5.00 12.90 7.55
C ASP A 208 -4.54 12.93 9.02
N ALA A 209 -5.19 12.19 9.91
CA ALA A 209 -4.71 11.98 11.27
C ALA A 209 -3.40 11.16 11.33
N VAL A 210 -3.02 10.49 10.22
CA VAL A 210 -1.83 9.64 10.17
C VAL A 210 -0.77 10.20 9.23
N PHE A 211 -1.16 10.73 8.07
CA PHE A 211 -0.24 11.22 7.04
C PHE A 211 -0.53 12.65 6.64
N ALA A 212 0.54 13.42 6.50
CA ALA A 212 0.50 14.81 6.01
C ALA A 212 0.82 14.89 4.50
N LYS A 213 0.45 16.01 3.87
CA LYS A 213 0.94 16.40 2.52
C LYS A 213 2.47 16.49 2.57
N VAL A 214 3.13 16.14 1.46
CA VAL A 214 4.60 16.17 1.29
C VAL A 214 5.34 15.04 2.03
N GLU A 215 4.70 14.32 2.95
CA GLU A 215 5.34 13.24 3.70
C GLU A 215 5.81 12.10 2.80
N MET A 216 6.98 11.52 3.14
CA MET A 216 7.48 10.30 2.51
C MET A 216 6.96 9.07 3.24
N ILE A 217 6.33 8.17 2.49
CA ILE A 217 5.76 6.93 3.02
C ILE A 217 6.31 5.70 2.30
N ASP A 218 6.13 4.56 2.93
CA ASP A 218 6.44 3.26 2.36
C ASP A 218 5.16 2.52 1.99
N CYS A 219 5.11 2.00 0.76
CA CYS A 219 3.98 1.24 0.25
C CYS A 219 4.30 -0.26 0.24
N ILE A 220 3.54 -1.04 0.97
CA ILE A 220 3.73 -2.49 1.11
C ILE A 220 2.55 -3.21 0.49
N SER A 221 2.80 -4.00 -0.53
CA SER A 221 1.74 -4.69 -1.26
C SER A 221 2.21 -5.97 -1.94
N VAL A 222 1.28 -6.68 -2.54
CA VAL A 222 1.55 -7.88 -3.35
C VAL A 222 1.35 -7.52 -4.82
N SER A 223 2.38 -7.74 -5.64
CA SER A 223 2.36 -7.42 -7.06
C SER A 223 1.27 -8.20 -7.82
N ARG A 224 0.93 -7.76 -9.03
CA ARG A 224 -0.02 -8.47 -9.89
C ARG A 224 0.53 -9.83 -10.27
N GLY A 225 -0.25 -10.88 -10.06
CA GLY A 225 0.10 -12.24 -10.46
C GLY A 225 0.01 -12.44 -11.97
N ARG A 226 0.94 -13.22 -12.52
CA ARG A 226 1.00 -13.62 -13.93
C ARG A 226 1.06 -15.13 -14.13
N GLY A 227 1.06 -15.88 -13.02
CA GLY A 227 1.12 -17.34 -13.05
C GLY A 227 2.52 -17.87 -13.37
N PHE A 228 2.58 -19.05 -13.96
CA PHE A 228 3.82 -19.69 -14.37
C PHE A 228 4.31 -19.10 -15.70
N GLU A 229 5.51 -18.57 -15.72
CA GLU A 229 6.10 -17.96 -16.91
C GLU A 229 7.50 -18.51 -17.22
N GLY A 230 7.85 -18.46 -18.52
CA GLY A 230 9.17 -18.85 -19.01
C GLY A 230 10.26 -17.84 -18.63
N VAL A 231 11.51 -18.25 -18.83
CA VAL A 231 12.69 -17.50 -18.41
C VAL A 231 12.81 -16.12 -19.08
N VAL A 232 12.39 -15.99 -20.32
CA VAL A 232 12.46 -14.72 -21.07
C VAL A 232 11.63 -13.64 -20.38
N THR A 233 10.38 -13.94 -20.03
CA THR A 233 9.50 -12.99 -19.34
C THR A 233 9.89 -12.83 -17.87
N ARG A 234 10.16 -13.96 -17.20
CA ARG A 234 10.39 -13.99 -15.75
C ARG A 234 11.72 -13.37 -15.32
N TRP A 235 12.76 -13.50 -16.15
CA TRP A 235 14.13 -13.07 -15.84
C TRP A 235 14.70 -12.08 -16.84
N GLY A 236 14.05 -11.85 -17.99
CA GLY A 236 14.55 -10.97 -19.03
C GLY A 236 15.77 -11.53 -19.78
N VAL A 237 15.91 -12.86 -19.84
CA VAL A 237 16.97 -13.50 -20.60
C VAL A 237 16.80 -13.22 -22.08
N THR A 238 17.92 -13.08 -22.79
CA THR A 238 17.94 -12.85 -24.23
C THR A 238 17.28 -14.02 -24.97
N ARG A 239 16.40 -13.72 -25.89
CA ARG A 239 15.83 -14.71 -26.80
C ARG A 239 16.93 -15.25 -27.71
N LEU A 240 16.98 -16.58 -27.89
CA LEU A 240 17.92 -17.22 -28.80
C LEU A 240 17.63 -16.92 -30.26
N PRO A 241 18.61 -17.06 -31.17
CA PRO A 241 18.45 -16.83 -32.62
C PRO A 241 17.33 -17.67 -33.23
N ARG A 242 16.74 -17.19 -34.31
CA ARG A 242 15.60 -17.82 -35.00
C ARG A 242 15.85 -19.30 -35.38
N LYS A 243 17.03 -19.62 -35.85
CA LYS A 243 17.41 -20.98 -36.27
C LYS A 243 17.73 -21.96 -35.16
N THR A 244 17.56 -21.55 -33.87
CA THR A 244 17.87 -22.42 -32.73
C THR A 244 16.93 -23.62 -32.69
N HIS A 245 17.47 -24.82 -32.77
CA HIS A 245 16.74 -26.06 -32.58
C HIS A 245 16.26 -26.19 -31.13
N ARG A 246 15.10 -26.83 -30.89
CA ARG A 246 14.46 -27.09 -29.59
C ARG A 246 13.92 -25.85 -28.86
N GLY A 247 13.82 -24.72 -29.52
CA GLY A 247 13.11 -23.54 -29.02
C GLY A 247 13.98 -22.33 -28.66
N LEU A 248 13.39 -21.15 -28.85
CA LEU A 248 14.08 -19.85 -28.77
C LEU A 248 14.02 -19.21 -27.38
N ARG A 249 12.98 -19.54 -26.60
CA ARG A 249 12.68 -18.89 -25.33
C ARG A 249 13.19 -19.70 -24.13
N LYS A 250 14.46 -20.06 -24.19
CA LYS A 250 15.15 -20.91 -23.21
C LYS A 250 16.51 -20.33 -22.86
N VAL A 251 17.09 -20.80 -21.76
CA VAL A 251 18.49 -20.59 -21.42
C VAL A 251 19.30 -21.67 -22.18
N GLY A 252 20.32 -21.29 -22.91
CA GLY A 252 21.13 -22.22 -23.70
C GLY A 252 21.92 -23.20 -22.86
N CYS A 253 22.57 -22.68 -21.79
CA CYS A 253 23.31 -23.48 -20.84
C CYS A 253 22.90 -23.18 -19.42
N ILE A 254 22.68 -24.21 -18.61
CA ILE A 254 22.25 -24.10 -17.20
C ILE A 254 23.41 -24.33 -16.21
N GLY A 255 24.57 -24.59 -16.67
CA GLY A 255 25.79 -24.80 -15.88
C GLY A 255 26.80 -25.73 -16.54
N ALA A 256 27.96 -25.87 -15.94
CA ALA A 256 28.97 -26.83 -16.32
C ALA A 256 28.58 -28.27 -15.92
N TRP A 257 29.39 -29.27 -16.33
CA TRP A 257 29.14 -30.66 -15.91
C TRP A 257 29.29 -30.84 -14.39
N HIS A 258 30.33 -30.23 -13.82
CA HIS A 258 30.54 -30.17 -12.39
C HIS A 258 30.43 -28.74 -11.87
N PRO A 259 29.80 -28.54 -10.71
CA PRO A 259 29.11 -29.52 -9.87
C PRO A 259 27.83 -30.08 -10.54
N ALA A 260 27.51 -31.34 -10.26
CA ALA A 260 26.36 -32.07 -10.86
C ALA A 260 24.97 -31.57 -10.42
N ARG A 261 24.84 -30.27 -10.19
CA ARG A 261 23.60 -29.57 -9.81
C ARG A 261 23.46 -28.25 -10.53
N VAL A 262 22.23 -27.80 -10.70
CA VAL A 262 21.98 -26.45 -11.22
C VAL A 262 21.99 -25.46 -10.05
N GLY A 263 22.83 -24.44 -10.16
CA GLY A 263 22.92 -23.39 -9.15
C GLY A 263 21.62 -22.58 -9.01
N TYR A 264 21.35 -22.04 -7.85
CA TYR A 264 20.16 -21.21 -7.59
C TYR A 264 20.16 -19.88 -8.36
N THR A 265 21.33 -19.46 -8.85
CA THR A 265 21.50 -18.22 -9.62
C THR A 265 21.05 -18.32 -11.07
N VAL A 266 20.84 -19.54 -11.58
CA VAL A 266 20.42 -19.77 -12.96
C VAL A 266 18.96 -19.42 -13.13
N ALA A 267 18.63 -18.66 -14.19
CA ALA A 267 17.26 -18.32 -14.52
C ALA A 267 16.46 -19.57 -14.89
N ARG A 268 15.35 -19.81 -14.21
CA ARG A 268 14.45 -20.95 -14.41
C ARG A 268 13.01 -20.45 -14.58
N PRO A 269 12.14 -21.16 -15.33
CA PRO A 269 10.73 -20.86 -15.38
C PRO A 269 10.07 -21.09 -14.01
N GLY A 270 8.93 -20.49 -13.79
CA GLY A 270 8.17 -20.62 -12.54
C GLY A 270 7.20 -19.46 -12.31
N GLN A 271 6.74 -19.34 -11.09
CA GLN A 271 5.80 -18.31 -10.68
C GLN A 271 6.37 -16.91 -10.95
N HIS A 272 5.60 -16.10 -11.66
CA HIS A 272 5.89 -14.69 -11.88
C HIS A 272 4.75 -13.82 -11.37
N GLY A 273 5.11 -12.74 -10.67
CA GLY A 273 4.15 -11.89 -9.99
C GLY A 273 3.53 -12.55 -8.76
N TYR A 274 2.58 -11.85 -8.15
CA TYR A 274 2.01 -12.14 -6.84
C TYR A 274 3.08 -12.26 -5.74
N HIS A 275 4.07 -11.35 -5.81
CA HIS A 275 5.17 -11.26 -4.86
C HIS A 275 4.93 -10.14 -3.87
N HIS A 276 5.20 -10.36 -2.59
CA HIS A 276 5.19 -9.32 -1.57
C HIS A 276 6.36 -8.37 -1.82
N ARG A 277 6.08 -7.07 -1.91
CA ARG A 277 7.07 -6.01 -2.13
C ARG A 277 6.83 -4.86 -1.18
N THR A 278 7.93 -4.26 -0.72
CA THR A 278 7.95 -2.99 0.00
C THR A 278 8.65 -1.97 -0.87
N GLU A 279 7.93 -0.93 -1.25
CA GLU A 279 8.46 0.20 -1.99
C GLU A 279 8.61 1.36 -1.03
N ILE A 280 9.82 1.82 -0.81
CA ILE A 280 10.15 2.90 0.13
C ILE A 280 10.16 4.27 -0.56
N ASN A 281 10.08 5.34 0.24
CA ASN A 281 10.26 6.72 -0.20
C ASN A 281 9.28 7.13 -1.30
N LYS A 282 8.00 6.86 -1.11
CA LYS A 282 6.91 7.35 -1.95
C LYS A 282 6.38 8.66 -1.37
N LYS A 283 6.44 9.74 -2.13
CA LYS A 283 6.00 11.05 -1.69
C LYS A 283 4.48 11.22 -1.85
N ILE A 284 3.82 11.75 -0.85
CA ILE A 284 2.42 12.15 -0.92
C ILE A 284 2.34 13.52 -1.56
N TYR A 285 1.66 13.63 -2.70
CA TYR A 285 1.46 14.88 -3.40
C TYR A 285 0.19 15.60 -2.96
N ARG A 286 -0.86 14.85 -2.65
CA ARG A 286 -2.13 15.39 -2.19
C ARG A 286 -2.83 14.42 -1.25
N VAL A 287 -3.47 14.97 -0.23
CA VAL A 287 -4.44 14.28 0.61
C VAL A 287 -5.81 14.87 0.23
N GLY A 288 -6.67 14.07 -0.38
CA GLY A 288 -8.02 14.48 -0.76
C GLY A 288 -9.01 14.02 0.29
N LYS A 289 -9.78 14.96 0.86
CA LYS A 289 -10.84 14.70 1.84
C LYS A 289 -12.20 14.90 1.19
N VAL A 290 -13.13 14.01 1.47
CA VAL A 290 -14.49 14.04 0.89
C VAL A 290 -15.23 15.33 1.20
N ASP A 291 -15.09 15.81 2.43
CA ASP A 291 -15.81 16.98 2.93
C ASP A 291 -15.16 18.32 2.54
N ASP A 292 -14.00 18.29 1.87
CA ASP A 292 -13.22 19.45 1.50
C ASP A 292 -13.11 19.63 -0.03
N ALA A 293 -12.82 20.86 -0.47
CA ALA A 293 -12.42 21.17 -1.85
C ALA A 293 -11.16 20.38 -2.30
N THR A 294 -10.37 19.86 -1.36
CA THR A 294 -9.20 19.03 -1.64
C THR A 294 -9.54 17.70 -2.30
N HIS A 295 -10.78 17.24 -2.25
CA HIS A 295 -11.23 16.04 -2.96
C HIS A 295 -11.32 16.26 -4.48
N LYS A 296 -11.71 17.46 -4.91
CA LYS A 296 -11.82 17.82 -6.32
C LYS A 296 -10.43 17.87 -6.98
N ALA A 297 -10.36 17.67 -8.27
CA ALA A 297 -9.13 17.78 -9.06
C ALA A 297 -8.83 19.20 -9.56
N THR A 298 -9.57 20.19 -9.10
CA THR A 298 -9.38 21.60 -9.37
C THR A 298 -8.05 22.09 -8.76
N THR A 299 -7.34 22.94 -9.46
CA THR A 299 -6.10 23.57 -9.02
C THR A 299 -6.18 25.09 -9.25
N GLU A 300 -5.24 25.84 -8.69
CA GLU A 300 -5.17 27.30 -8.89
C GLU A 300 -4.99 27.68 -10.38
N HIS A 301 -4.29 26.83 -11.15
CA HIS A 301 -4.03 27.04 -12.57
C HIS A 301 -5.09 26.40 -13.50
N ASP A 302 -5.92 25.51 -12.97
CA ASP A 302 -6.99 24.84 -13.72
C ASP A 302 -8.29 24.95 -12.91
N ALA A 303 -9.03 26.00 -13.18
CA ALA A 303 -10.29 26.32 -12.50
C ALA A 303 -11.47 25.41 -12.91
N THR A 304 -11.26 24.47 -13.84
CA THR A 304 -12.31 23.53 -14.27
C THR A 304 -12.79 22.72 -13.09
N GLU A 305 -14.09 22.73 -12.83
CA GLU A 305 -14.69 21.89 -11.81
C GLU A 305 -14.70 20.42 -12.24
N LYS A 306 -13.87 19.63 -11.63
CA LYS A 306 -13.73 18.21 -11.92
C LYS A 306 -13.34 17.41 -10.68
N ASP A 307 -13.87 16.20 -10.59
CA ASP A 307 -13.49 15.26 -9.54
C ASP A 307 -12.18 14.56 -9.88
N ILE A 308 -11.53 13.97 -8.86
CA ILE A 308 -10.32 13.16 -9.06
C ILE A 308 -10.58 11.92 -9.93
N THR A 309 -11.82 11.49 -10.03
CA THR A 309 -12.23 10.33 -10.83
C THR A 309 -12.19 10.71 -12.32
N PRO A 310 -11.44 9.97 -13.17
CA PRO A 310 -11.46 10.17 -14.60
C PRO A 310 -12.85 9.95 -15.20
N MET A 311 -13.11 10.53 -16.37
CA MET A 311 -14.33 10.27 -17.14
C MET A 311 -14.54 8.76 -17.35
N GLY A 312 -15.73 8.28 -17.01
CA GLY A 312 -16.06 6.85 -17.02
C GLY A 312 -15.50 6.04 -15.84
N GLY A 313 -14.84 6.69 -14.88
CA GLY A 313 -14.24 6.03 -13.70
C GLY A 313 -12.85 5.47 -13.95
N PHE A 314 -12.14 5.09 -12.90
CA PHE A 314 -10.92 4.31 -13.02
C PHE A 314 -11.22 2.91 -13.57
N SER A 315 -10.50 2.49 -14.59
CA SER A 315 -10.71 1.18 -15.23
C SER A 315 -10.67 0.04 -14.21
N HIS A 316 -11.69 -0.81 -14.19
CA HIS A 316 -11.87 -1.92 -13.24
C HIS A 316 -11.97 -1.54 -11.76
N TYR A 317 -12.02 -0.26 -11.43
CA TYR A 317 -12.23 0.21 -10.05
C TYR A 317 -13.55 0.97 -9.91
N GLY A 318 -13.75 1.99 -10.74
CA GLY A 318 -14.90 2.88 -10.74
C GLY A 318 -14.60 4.25 -10.14
N VAL A 319 -15.56 4.82 -9.41
CA VAL A 319 -15.48 6.16 -8.84
C VAL A 319 -14.83 6.12 -7.45
N VAL A 320 -13.96 7.08 -7.17
CA VAL A 320 -13.37 7.34 -5.84
C VAL A 320 -14.32 8.25 -5.09
N LYS A 321 -14.89 7.75 -4.00
CA LYS A 321 -15.91 8.48 -3.19
C LYS A 321 -15.43 8.78 -1.77
N ASN A 322 -14.38 8.15 -1.30
CA ASN A 322 -13.82 8.35 0.02
C ASN A 322 -12.54 9.17 -0.07
N ASP A 323 -11.97 9.52 1.08
CA ASP A 323 -10.66 10.14 1.16
C ASP A 323 -9.63 9.34 0.35
N TYR A 324 -8.66 10.05 -0.21
CA TYR A 324 -7.61 9.41 -1.00
C TYR A 324 -6.25 10.07 -0.78
N LEU A 325 -5.22 9.30 -1.08
CA LEU A 325 -3.86 9.77 -1.21
C LEU A 325 -3.42 9.75 -2.67
N MET A 326 -2.84 10.84 -3.13
CA MET A 326 -2.13 10.93 -4.40
C MET A 326 -0.65 10.71 -4.13
N ILE A 327 -0.11 9.60 -4.63
CA ILE A 327 1.25 9.16 -4.36
C ILE A 327 2.07 9.23 -5.64
N LYS A 328 3.27 9.77 -5.57
CA LYS A 328 4.20 9.87 -6.71
C LYS A 328 4.53 8.49 -7.27
N GLY A 329 4.44 8.37 -8.60
CA GLY A 329 4.83 7.18 -9.33
C GLY A 329 3.90 5.99 -9.20
N GLY A 330 4.38 4.81 -9.54
CA GLY A 330 3.64 3.56 -9.44
C GLY A 330 3.69 2.95 -8.04
N VAL A 331 2.69 2.16 -7.71
CA VAL A 331 2.63 1.35 -6.48
C VAL A 331 2.33 -0.09 -6.87
N ALA A 332 3.01 -1.05 -6.26
CA ALA A 332 2.84 -2.47 -6.55
C ALA A 332 1.38 -2.92 -6.35
N GLY A 333 0.96 -3.85 -7.18
CA GLY A 333 -0.37 -4.45 -7.12
C GLY A 333 -1.34 -3.99 -8.22
N PRO A 334 -2.36 -4.79 -8.51
CA PRO A 334 -3.46 -4.42 -9.40
C PRO A 334 -4.40 -3.42 -8.73
N ARG A 335 -5.28 -2.80 -9.51
CA ARG A 335 -6.42 -2.05 -8.98
C ARG A 335 -7.27 -2.92 -8.05
N LYS A 336 -7.95 -2.31 -7.10
CA LYS A 336 -8.70 -2.96 -6.00
C LYS A 336 -7.83 -3.63 -4.92
N ARG A 337 -6.51 -3.77 -5.13
CA ARG A 337 -5.62 -4.40 -4.13
C ARG A 337 -5.46 -3.49 -2.93
N LEU A 338 -5.54 -4.11 -1.74
CA LEU A 338 -5.18 -3.46 -0.49
C LEU A 338 -3.69 -3.16 -0.46
N ILE A 339 -3.34 -1.95 -0.08
CA ILE A 339 -1.98 -1.47 0.11
C ILE A 339 -1.84 -1.08 1.58
N THR A 340 -0.79 -1.57 2.21
CA THR A 340 -0.38 -1.11 3.53
C THR A 340 0.54 0.07 3.35
N LEU A 341 0.16 1.19 3.93
CA LEU A 341 0.91 2.43 3.95
C LEU A 341 1.57 2.55 5.32
N ARG A 342 2.85 2.88 5.36
CA ARG A 342 3.63 3.01 6.60
C ARG A 342 4.45 4.28 6.54
N ARG A 343 4.59 4.98 7.65
CA ARG A 343 5.57 6.08 7.78
C ARG A 343 6.96 5.55 7.47
N SER A 344 7.80 6.39 6.87
CA SER A 344 9.17 6.01 6.52
C SER A 344 9.94 5.52 7.76
N LEU A 345 10.72 4.43 7.57
CA LEU A 345 11.62 3.93 8.63
C LEU A 345 12.83 4.83 8.84
N PHE A 346 13.21 5.59 7.81
CA PHE A 346 14.40 6.42 7.81
C PHE A 346 14.03 7.89 7.94
N LYS A 347 14.83 8.65 8.71
CA LYS A 347 14.72 10.10 8.75
C LYS A 347 14.99 10.67 7.36
N GLN A 348 14.07 11.49 6.88
CA GLN A 348 14.15 12.07 5.55
C GLN A 348 14.94 13.38 5.60
N THR A 349 16.15 13.39 5.03
CA THR A 349 17.05 14.55 5.04
C THR A 349 17.28 15.15 3.65
N ARG A 350 16.85 14.45 2.61
CA ARG A 350 17.04 14.88 1.22
C ARG A 350 16.05 16.00 0.87
N ARG A 351 16.50 16.99 0.07
CA ARG A 351 15.67 18.05 -0.46
C ARG A 351 14.39 17.54 -1.14
N VAL A 352 14.46 16.44 -1.90
CA VAL A 352 13.29 15.81 -2.53
C VAL A 352 12.19 15.45 -1.52
N ALA A 353 12.54 15.17 -0.27
CA ALA A 353 11.57 14.88 0.78
C ALA A 353 10.88 16.15 1.31
N THR A 354 11.60 17.23 1.43
CA THR A 354 11.11 18.52 1.96
C THR A 354 10.54 19.44 0.90
N GLU A 355 10.79 19.15 -0.40
CA GLU A 355 10.27 19.93 -1.53
C GLU A 355 8.75 20.06 -1.45
N GLU A 356 8.22 21.27 -1.44
CA GLU A 356 6.80 21.54 -1.55
C GLU A 356 6.28 21.23 -2.96
N ILE A 357 5.05 20.74 -3.03
CA ILE A 357 4.45 20.31 -4.29
C ILE A 357 3.35 21.27 -4.69
N ALA A 358 3.60 22.04 -5.73
CA ALA A 358 2.64 22.89 -6.41
C ALA A 358 2.07 22.13 -7.63
N LEU A 359 0.82 21.68 -7.55
CA LEU A 359 0.15 20.98 -8.63
C LEU A 359 -0.51 22.01 -9.56
N LYS A 360 -0.12 22.05 -10.83
CA LYS A 360 -0.72 22.92 -11.83
C LYS A 360 -1.94 22.26 -12.50
N PHE A 361 -1.84 21.00 -12.84
CA PHE A 361 -2.87 20.29 -13.58
C PHE A 361 -2.96 18.81 -13.13
N ILE A 362 -4.18 18.32 -13.03
CA ILE A 362 -4.47 16.91 -12.75
C ILE A 362 -5.30 16.37 -13.91
N ASP A 363 -4.81 15.33 -14.59
CA ASP A 363 -5.52 14.73 -15.70
C ASP A 363 -6.69 13.86 -15.24
N THR A 364 -7.87 14.18 -15.73
CA THR A 364 -9.13 13.45 -15.51
C THR A 364 -9.74 12.91 -16.79
N SER A 365 -8.96 12.84 -17.86
CA SER A 365 -9.39 12.22 -19.11
C SER A 365 -9.68 10.72 -18.93
N SER A 366 -10.54 10.17 -19.82
CA SER A 366 -10.88 8.74 -19.78
C SER A 366 -9.65 7.84 -19.85
N LYS A 367 -9.61 6.81 -19.00
CA LYS A 367 -8.54 5.80 -18.93
C LYS A 367 -8.93 4.50 -19.66
N PHE A 368 -10.06 4.46 -20.38
CA PHE A 368 -10.50 3.32 -21.18
C PHE A 368 -9.98 3.33 -22.61
N GLY A 369 -9.18 4.30 -22.96
CA GLY A 369 -8.55 4.49 -24.24
C GLY A 369 -7.65 5.71 -24.19
N HIS A 370 -7.49 6.39 -25.32
CA HIS A 370 -6.82 7.67 -25.38
C HIS A 370 -7.84 8.81 -25.18
N GLY A 371 -8.19 9.08 -23.92
CA GLY A 371 -9.12 10.14 -23.54
C GLY A 371 -8.61 11.52 -23.96
N ARG A 372 -9.49 12.36 -24.53
CA ARG A 372 -9.18 13.71 -25.00
C ARG A 372 -9.71 14.78 -24.06
N PHE A 373 -10.89 14.54 -23.45
CA PHE A 373 -11.62 15.54 -22.67
C PHE A 373 -11.44 15.33 -21.17
N GLN A 374 -11.41 16.43 -20.42
CA GLN A 374 -11.29 16.40 -18.97
C GLN A 374 -12.66 16.24 -18.28
N THR A 375 -13.72 16.80 -18.87
CA THR A 375 -15.09 16.75 -18.34
C THR A 375 -16.11 16.34 -19.39
N ALA A 376 -17.28 15.88 -18.95
CA ALA A 376 -18.38 15.55 -19.83
C ALA A 376 -18.93 16.78 -20.57
N GLU A 377 -18.88 17.95 -19.92
CA GLU A 377 -19.33 19.22 -20.48
C GLU A 377 -18.42 19.67 -21.63
N GLU A 378 -17.11 19.57 -21.47
CA GLU A 378 -16.13 19.84 -22.53
C GLU A 378 -16.38 18.95 -23.75
N LYS A 379 -16.65 17.66 -23.51
CA LYS A 379 -17.00 16.72 -24.56
C LYS A 379 -18.29 17.12 -25.28
N ALA A 380 -19.31 17.51 -24.53
CA ALA A 380 -20.59 17.93 -25.07
C ALA A 380 -20.51 19.21 -25.91
N LYS A 381 -19.66 20.17 -25.52
CA LYS A 381 -19.39 21.39 -26.28
C LYS A 381 -18.79 21.06 -27.66
N THR A 382 -17.89 20.06 -27.72
CA THR A 382 -17.18 19.71 -28.96
C THR A 382 -18.02 18.83 -29.89
N TYR A 383 -18.72 17.84 -29.37
CA TYR A 383 -19.45 16.84 -30.16
C TYR A 383 -20.98 16.95 -30.11
N GLY A 384 -21.50 17.91 -29.34
CA GLY A 384 -22.92 17.99 -29.05
C GLY A 384 -23.38 16.98 -27.99
N ARG A 385 -24.62 17.10 -27.53
CA ARG A 385 -25.24 16.12 -26.64
C ARG A 385 -25.48 14.81 -27.39
N VAL A 386 -24.86 13.74 -26.94
CA VAL A 386 -25.30 12.41 -27.35
C VAL A 386 -26.67 12.18 -26.74
N LYS A 387 -27.70 11.99 -27.57
CA LYS A 387 -29.00 11.54 -27.06
C LYS A 387 -28.79 10.21 -26.33
N ALA A 388 -29.25 10.14 -25.08
CA ALA A 388 -29.26 8.91 -24.30
C ALA A 388 -30.17 7.87 -24.93
#